data_aac4b69037b5a523f4379d30b14b544d
#
_entry.id   aac4b69037b5a523f4379d30b14b544d
#
_cell.length_a   1.000
_cell.length_b   1.000
_cell.length_c   1.000
_cell.angle_alpha   90.00
_cell.angle_beta   90.00
_cell.angle_gamma   90.00
#
_symmetry.space_group_name_H-M   'P 1'
#
loop_
_entity.id
_entity.type
_entity.pdbx_description
1 polymer ?
#
loop_
_entity_poly.entity_id
_entity_poly.type
_entity_poly.pdbx_seq_one_letter_code
_entity_poly.pdbx_strand_id
1 'polypeptide(L)'
;MMYEIIGQELKSKGLKDAHPTHYLNFYCLVNRELLPKGSSQPTQATQSQKYRRFMIYVHSKGMIVDDEYVILGSANINQRSLDGSRDTEIAMGAYQPNHTWTHKKQHPHGQVYGYRKSLWSEHLGKFDPSLEEPEELKCVQSVNSIADENWSLYTVDEVVPLKSHIVKYPISVKDNGEVEPLPGWDLFPDVGGKVLQQPSSFSTSLPSELTT
;
A
#
# COMPACT_ATOMS: atom_id res chain seq x y z
N MET A 1 -0.03 -3.20 -17.37
CA MET A 1 0.91 -2.23 -17.99
C MET A 1 2.20 -2.06 -17.19
N MET A 2 2.24 -1.51 -15.95
CA MET A 2 3.52 -1.28 -15.23
C MET A 2 4.30 -2.58 -14.98
N TYR A 3 3.67 -3.60 -14.44
CA TYR A 3 4.31 -4.91 -14.23
C TYR A 3 4.75 -5.59 -15.53
N GLU A 4 3.99 -5.45 -16.62
CA GLU A 4 4.35 -6.00 -17.93
C GLU A 4 5.62 -5.35 -18.49
N ILE A 5 5.78 -4.02 -18.30
CA ILE A 5 7.00 -3.31 -18.69
C ILE A 5 8.20 -3.86 -17.92
N ILE A 6 8.04 -4.05 -16.59
CA ILE A 6 9.10 -4.64 -15.76
C ILE A 6 9.41 -6.07 -16.24
N GLY A 7 8.38 -6.90 -16.43
CA GLY A 7 8.56 -8.29 -16.91
C GLY A 7 9.28 -8.37 -18.28
N GLN A 8 8.95 -7.48 -19.21
CA GLN A 8 9.61 -7.39 -20.49
C GLN A 8 11.08 -6.98 -20.34
N GLU A 9 11.38 -6.01 -19.47
CA GLU A 9 12.73 -5.56 -19.22
C GLU A 9 13.58 -6.64 -18.55
N LEU A 10 13.05 -7.35 -17.55
CA LEU A 10 13.72 -8.48 -16.90
C LEU A 10 14.06 -9.58 -17.92
N LYS A 11 13.12 -9.90 -18.80
CA LYS A 11 13.34 -10.86 -19.87
C LYS A 11 14.40 -10.39 -20.85
N SER A 12 14.37 -9.13 -21.25
CA SER A 12 15.35 -8.54 -22.19
C SER A 12 16.78 -8.60 -21.66
N LYS A 13 16.95 -8.43 -20.35
CA LYS A 13 18.24 -8.49 -19.65
C LYS A 13 18.63 -9.92 -19.22
N GLY A 14 17.81 -10.92 -19.49
CA GLY A 14 18.09 -12.32 -19.14
C GLY A 14 18.08 -12.62 -17.64
N LEU A 15 17.41 -11.80 -16.84
CA LEU A 15 17.32 -11.93 -15.37
C LEU A 15 16.24 -12.96 -15.01
N LYS A 16 16.57 -14.24 -15.13
CA LYS A 16 15.63 -15.36 -14.96
C LYS A 16 15.12 -15.55 -13.52
N ASP A 17 15.93 -15.16 -12.53
CA ASP A 17 15.61 -15.34 -11.11
C ASP A 17 14.94 -14.08 -10.51
N ALA A 18 14.68 -13.06 -11.32
CA ALA A 18 14.03 -11.83 -10.90
C ALA A 18 12.55 -11.85 -11.25
N HIS A 19 11.72 -11.37 -10.33
CA HIS A 19 10.28 -11.27 -10.48
C HIS A 19 9.83 -9.80 -10.46
N PRO A 20 8.78 -9.38 -11.20
CA PRO A 20 8.32 -7.99 -11.20
C PRO A 20 8.03 -7.42 -9.81
N THR A 21 7.57 -8.24 -8.86
CA THR A 21 7.32 -7.81 -7.47
C THR A 21 8.59 -7.58 -6.64
N HIS A 22 9.77 -7.87 -7.18
CA HIS A 22 11.02 -7.42 -6.57
C HIS A 22 11.28 -5.91 -6.76
N TYR A 23 10.57 -5.29 -7.70
CA TYR A 23 10.79 -3.90 -8.13
C TYR A 23 9.58 -3.00 -7.93
N LEU A 24 8.37 -3.55 -7.88
CA LEU A 24 7.15 -2.78 -7.75
C LEU A 24 6.13 -3.53 -6.89
N ASN A 25 5.59 -2.85 -5.89
CA ASN A 25 4.53 -3.39 -5.04
C ASN A 25 3.50 -2.30 -4.73
N PHE A 26 2.26 -2.71 -4.48
CA PHE A 26 1.16 -1.87 -4.04
C PHE A 26 0.58 -2.42 -2.74
N TYR A 27 0.34 -1.52 -1.81
CA TYR A 27 -0.20 -1.84 -0.49
C TYR A 27 -1.39 -0.94 -0.17
N CYS A 28 -2.23 -1.42 0.74
CA CYS A 28 -3.31 -0.65 1.34
C CYS A 28 -3.15 -0.62 2.85
N LEU A 29 -3.78 0.36 3.49
CA LEU A 29 -3.84 0.43 4.94
C LEU A 29 -5.21 -0.01 5.44
N VAL A 30 -5.20 -0.85 6.45
CA VAL A 30 -6.41 -1.40 7.07
C VAL A 30 -6.27 -1.44 8.59
N ASN A 31 -7.39 -1.54 9.27
CA ASN A 31 -7.42 -1.83 10.70
C ASN A 31 -8.41 -2.96 10.99
N ARG A 32 -8.13 -3.73 12.02
CA ARG A 32 -9.00 -4.77 12.54
C ARG A 32 -8.73 -4.97 14.01
N GLU A 33 -9.68 -4.63 14.86
CA GLU A 33 -9.52 -4.64 16.32
C GLU A 33 -10.54 -5.54 16.99
N LEU A 34 -10.13 -6.14 18.09
CA LEU A 34 -11.04 -6.87 18.96
C LEU A 34 -12.04 -5.91 19.61
N LEU A 35 -13.21 -6.43 19.96
CA LEU A 35 -14.14 -5.70 20.81
C LEU A 35 -13.49 -5.42 22.18
N PRO A 36 -13.66 -4.21 22.73
CA PRO A 36 -13.27 -3.93 24.10
C PRO A 36 -13.90 -4.95 25.07
N LYS A 37 -13.16 -5.34 26.09
CA LYS A 37 -13.67 -6.27 27.12
C LYS A 37 -14.97 -5.73 27.72
N GLY A 38 -16.00 -6.58 27.77
CA GLY A 38 -17.31 -6.21 28.30
C GLY A 38 -18.25 -5.53 27.29
N SER A 39 -17.81 -5.31 26.05
CA SER A 39 -18.68 -4.83 24.97
C SER A 39 -19.36 -5.99 24.25
N SER A 40 -20.59 -5.79 23.82
CA SER A 40 -21.32 -6.69 22.92
C SER A 40 -21.47 -6.07 21.54
N GLN A 41 -21.56 -6.91 20.52
CA GLN A 41 -21.89 -6.42 19.19
C GLN A 41 -23.32 -5.88 19.15
N PRO A 42 -23.58 -4.81 18.35
CA PRO A 42 -24.95 -4.34 18.13
C PRO A 42 -25.82 -5.44 17.56
N THR A 43 -27.09 -5.50 17.97
CA THR A 43 -28.05 -6.53 17.52
C THR A 43 -28.29 -6.49 16.01
N GLN A 44 -28.06 -5.32 15.37
CA GLN A 44 -28.14 -5.10 13.92
C GLN A 44 -26.81 -4.56 13.41
N ALA A 45 -25.74 -5.34 13.58
CA ALA A 45 -24.42 -4.95 13.10
C ALA A 45 -24.33 -5.04 11.57
N THR A 46 -23.74 -4.02 10.95
CA THR A 46 -23.33 -4.08 9.54
C THR A 46 -22.23 -5.13 9.36
N GLN A 47 -21.95 -5.54 8.11
CA GLN A 47 -20.87 -6.51 7.84
C GLN A 47 -19.50 -6.01 8.32
N SER A 48 -19.19 -4.75 8.13
CA SER A 48 -17.96 -4.14 8.65
C SER A 48 -17.89 -4.17 10.18
N GLN A 49 -18.99 -3.90 10.87
CA GLN A 49 -19.07 -4.00 12.32
C GLN A 49 -18.96 -5.46 12.81
N LYS A 50 -19.61 -6.39 12.11
CA LYS A 50 -19.55 -7.82 12.43
C LYS A 50 -18.15 -8.38 12.35
N TYR A 51 -17.45 -8.12 11.27
CA TYR A 51 -16.09 -8.61 11.02
C TYR A 51 -15.01 -7.67 11.53
N ARG A 52 -15.40 -6.49 12.02
CA ARG A 52 -14.49 -5.49 12.58
C ARG A 52 -13.37 -5.08 11.60
N ARG A 53 -13.67 -5.08 10.32
CA ARG A 53 -12.73 -4.70 9.24
C ARG A 53 -12.95 -3.24 8.90
N PHE A 54 -11.86 -2.50 8.83
CA PHE A 54 -11.87 -1.10 8.45
C PHE A 54 -10.77 -0.83 7.42
N MET A 55 -11.17 -0.37 6.23
CA MET A 55 -10.26 0.11 5.21
C MET A 55 -9.91 1.56 5.53
N ILE A 56 -8.62 1.83 5.77
CA ILE A 56 -8.17 3.19 6.07
C ILE A 56 -8.06 3.95 4.75
N TYR A 57 -8.81 5.03 4.62
CA TYR A 57 -8.69 5.94 3.48
C TYR A 57 -7.44 6.81 3.64
N VAL A 58 -6.45 6.56 2.78
CA VAL A 58 -5.21 7.34 2.77
C VAL A 58 -5.41 8.58 1.92
N HIS A 59 -5.61 9.73 2.56
CA HIS A 59 -5.73 11.02 1.86
C HIS A 59 -4.41 11.76 1.73
N SER A 60 -3.37 11.34 2.42
CA SER A 60 -2.03 11.91 2.34
C SER A 60 -1.42 11.68 0.96
N LYS A 61 -0.72 12.69 0.46
CA LYS A 61 0.03 12.63 -0.80
C LYS A 61 1.48 12.94 -0.50
N GLY A 62 2.35 12.07 -0.96
CA GLY A 62 3.78 12.25 -0.78
C GLY A 62 4.56 11.27 -1.64
N MET A 63 5.78 11.63 -1.97
CA MET A 63 6.74 10.77 -2.63
C MET A 63 8.10 10.96 -1.98
N ILE A 64 8.78 9.87 -1.69
CA ILE A 64 10.14 9.85 -1.18
C ILE A 64 10.98 9.11 -2.21
N VAL A 65 12.09 9.71 -2.62
CA VAL A 65 12.99 9.17 -3.62
C VAL A 65 14.37 8.98 -3.00
N ASP A 66 14.84 7.75 -2.97
CA ASP A 66 16.18 7.34 -2.53
C ASP A 66 16.63 7.89 -1.17
N ASP A 67 15.66 8.17 -0.29
CA ASP A 67 15.88 8.85 1.00
C ASP A 67 16.62 10.21 0.89
N GLU A 68 16.69 10.78 -0.32
CA GLU A 68 17.34 12.06 -0.61
C GLU A 68 16.37 13.20 -0.87
N TYR A 69 15.24 12.89 -1.49
CA TYR A 69 14.26 13.85 -1.95
C TYR A 69 12.87 13.49 -1.47
N VAL A 70 12.11 14.49 -1.09
CA VAL A 70 10.70 14.32 -0.70
C VAL A 70 9.83 15.34 -1.41
N ILE A 71 8.67 14.92 -1.89
CA ILE A 71 7.59 15.78 -2.37
C ILE A 71 6.38 15.56 -1.48
N LEU A 72 5.80 16.65 -0.98
CA LEU A 72 4.55 16.67 -0.22
C LEU A 72 3.60 17.69 -0.86
N GLY A 73 2.32 17.35 -0.95
CA GLY A 73 1.38 18.26 -1.56
C GLY A 73 -0.06 17.76 -1.59
N SER A 74 -0.87 18.34 -2.44
CA SER A 74 -2.27 17.99 -2.63
C SER A 74 -2.51 17.07 -3.84
N ALA A 75 -1.57 17.00 -4.78
CA ALA A 75 -1.73 16.23 -6.01
C ALA A 75 -1.71 14.71 -5.79
N ASN A 76 -2.72 14.03 -6.30
CA ASN A 76 -2.74 12.58 -6.40
C ASN A 76 -2.01 12.11 -7.67
N ILE A 77 -1.58 10.85 -7.69
CA ILE A 77 -1.09 10.19 -8.91
C ILE A 77 -2.31 9.73 -9.71
N ASN A 78 -3.04 10.69 -10.26
CA ASN A 78 -4.16 10.44 -11.16
C ASN A 78 -4.22 11.53 -12.25
N GLN A 79 -4.98 11.29 -13.31
CA GLN A 79 -5.10 12.23 -14.43
C GLN A 79 -5.71 13.56 -13.98
N ARG A 80 -6.64 13.54 -13.05
CA ARG A 80 -7.34 14.75 -12.58
C ARG A 80 -6.36 15.76 -11.98
N SER A 81 -5.41 15.31 -11.15
CA SER A 81 -4.38 16.17 -10.53
C SER A 81 -3.22 16.50 -11.48
N LEU A 82 -2.89 15.60 -12.43
CA LEU A 82 -1.65 15.70 -13.22
C LEU A 82 -1.86 16.24 -14.65
N ASP A 83 -3.09 16.30 -15.12
CA ASP A 83 -3.41 16.78 -16.47
C ASP A 83 -3.31 18.32 -16.60
N GLY A 84 -3.43 19.05 -15.50
CA GLY A 84 -3.37 20.52 -15.49
C GLY A 84 -4.65 21.22 -16.01
N SER A 85 -5.63 20.48 -16.47
CA SER A 85 -6.87 21.04 -17.02
C SER A 85 -8.04 21.05 -16.02
N ARG A 86 -7.92 20.38 -14.90
CA ARG A 86 -9.02 20.17 -13.94
C ARG A 86 -8.70 20.72 -12.55
N ASP A 87 -7.87 20.05 -11.79
CA ASP A 87 -7.59 20.43 -10.40
C ASP A 87 -6.43 21.43 -10.32
N THR A 88 -6.52 22.34 -9.36
CA THR A 88 -5.41 23.21 -8.99
C THR A 88 -4.71 22.59 -7.77
N GLU A 89 -3.45 22.29 -7.92
CA GLU A 89 -2.67 21.57 -6.92
C GLU A 89 -1.50 22.41 -6.41
N ILE A 90 -1.06 22.13 -5.19
CA ILE A 90 0.16 22.68 -4.63
C ILE A 90 1.05 21.56 -4.13
N ALA A 91 2.33 21.63 -4.44
CA ALA A 91 3.32 20.69 -3.95
C ALA A 91 4.61 21.41 -3.58
N MET A 92 5.31 20.87 -2.58
CA MET A 92 6.63 21.33 -2.17
C MET A 92 7.60 20.15 -2.23
N GLY A 93 8.72 20.35 -2.92
CA GLY A 93 9.85 19.42 -2.93
C GLY A 93 10.95 19.89 -2.00
N ALA A 94 11.59 18.95 -1.31
CA ALA A 94 12.76 19.21 -0.49
C ALA A 94 13.86 18.20 -0.80
N TYR A 95 15.08 18.71 -0.94
CA TYR A 95 16.29 17.95 -1.23
C TYR A 95 17.33 18.20 -0.14
N GLN A 96 18.07 17.17 0.24
CA GLN A 96 19.06 17.25 1.32
C GLN A 96 20.49 17.04 0.79
N PRO A 97 21.18 18.07 0.26
CA PRO A 97 22.44 17.92 -0.49
C PRO A 97 23.58 17.30 0.34
N ASN A 98 23.55 17.40 1.66
CA ASN A 98 24.60 16.85 2.54
C ASN A 98 24.41 15.35 2.86
N HIS A 99 23.31 14.75 2.41
CA HIS A 99 22.91 13.37 2.70
C HIS A 99 22.48 12.68 1.41
N THR A 100 23.34 12.64 0.42
CA THR A 100 23.06 12.00 -0.86
C THR A 100 24.00 10.83 -1.09
N TRP A 101 23.53 9.86 -1.86
CA TRP A 101 24.37 8.75 -2.33
C TRP A 101 25.61 9.23 -3.06
N THR A 102 25.46 10.21 -3.94
CA THR A 102 26.57 10.77 -4.72
C THR A 102 27.63 11.39 -3.83
N HIS A 103 27.24 12.04 -2.74
CA HIS A 103 28.18 12.73 -1.85
C HIS A 103 28.91 11.78 -0.93
N LYS A 104 28.20 10.83 -0.31
CA LYS A 104 28.76 9.95 0.73
C LYS A 104 29.13 8.55 0.24
N LYS A 105 28.68 8.14 -0.93
CA LYS A 105 28.85 6.78 -1.49
C LYS A 105 28.25 5.68 -0.58
N GLN A 106 27.23 6.02 0.17
CA GLN A 106 26.48 5.11 1.05
C GLN A 106 25.03 5.57 1.11
N HIS A 107 24.14 4.71 1.59
CA HIS A 107 22.72 5.03 1.72
C HIS A 107 22.52 6.34 2.50
N PRO A 108 21.68 7.28 2.01
CA PRO A 108 21.46 8.57 2.67
C PRO A 108 20.76 8.42 4.02
N HIS A 109 21.39 8.86 5.10
CA HIS A 109 20.84 8.87 6.45
C HIS A 109 20.63 10.29 6.95
N GLY A 110 19.64 10.99 6.39
CA GLY A 110 19.29 12.36 6.76
C GLY A 110 17.84 12.49 7.25
N GLN A 111 17.28 13.68 7.11
CA GLN A 111 15.91 13.96 7.52
C GLN A 111 14.88 13.22 6.66
N VAL A 112 15.12 13.09 5.35
CA VAL A 112 14.21 12.36 4.44
C VAL A 112 14.17 10.88 4.80
N TYR A 113 15.33 10.26 5.04
CA TYR A 113 15.44 8.91 5.58
C TYR A 113 14.66 8.75 6.90
N GLY A 114 14.87 9.67 7.85
CA GLY A 114 14.15 9.64 9.13
C GLY A 114 12.64 9.74 8.96
N TYR A 115 12.18 10.57 8.03
CA TYR A 115 10.77 10.70 7.69
C TYR A 115 10.21 9.41 7.09
N ARG A 116 10.88 8.80 6.11
CA ARG A 116 10.47 7.50 5.58
C ARG A 116 10.38 6.43 6.68
N LYS A 117 11.40 6.33 7.52
CA LYS A 117 11.40 5.36 8.63
C LYS A 117 10.26 5.58 9.60
N SER A 118 9.93 6.83 9.93
CA SER A 118 8.79 7.16 10.77
C SER A 118 7.47 6.65 10.18
N LEU A 119 7.22 6.93 8.90
CA LEU A 119 6.04 6.45 8.22
C LEU A 119 5.98 4.92 8.14
N TRP A 120 7.09 4.29 7.79
CA TRP A 120 7.13 2.83 7.64
C TRP A 120 6.97 2.12 8.98
N SER A 121 7.58 2.62 10.05
CA SER A 121 7.42 2.01 11.38
C SER A 121 5.98 2.10 11.88
N GLU A 122 5.27 3.19 11.57
CA GLU A 122 3.84 3.31 11.87
C GLU A 122 3.02 2.28 11.09
N HIS A 123 3.23 2.18 9.78
CA HIS A 123 2.46 1.27 8.92
C HIS A 123 2.80 -0.21 9.15
N LEU A 124 4.05 -0.52 9.44
CA LEU A 124 4.55 -1.88 9.68
C LEU A 124 4.49 -2.31 11.14
N GLY A 125 4.17 -1.39 12.06
CA GLY A 125 4.04 -1.65 13.49
C GLY A 125 5.36 -2.00 14.19
N LYS A 126 6.50 -1.85 13.53
CA LYS A 126 7.81 -2.19 14.09
C LYS A 126 8.95 -1.45 13.40
N PHE A 127 10.07 -1.32 14.11
CA PHE A 127 11.37 -1.05 13.50
C PHE A 127 12.07 -2.38 13.21
N ASP A 128 12.47 -2.56 11.96
CA ASP A 128 13.16 -3.77 11.51
C ASP A 128 14.45 -3.35 10.79
N PRO A 129 15.61 -3.94 11.13
CA PRO A 129 16.87 -3.62 10.45
C PRO A 129 16.85 -3.84 8.94
N SER A 130 15.98 -4.72 8.42
CA SER A 130 15.82 -4.91 6.97
C SER A 130 15.22 -3.70 6.25
N LEU A 131 14.68 -2.72 7.00
CA LEU A 131 14.09 -1.49 6.45
C LEU A 131 15.10 -0.33 6.37
N GLU A 132 16.35 -0.54 6.76
CA GLU A 132 17.39 0.49 6.71
C GLU A 132 17.76 0.85 5.27
N GLU A 133 17.90 -0.16 4.42
CA GLU A 133 18.28 -0.05 3.01
C GLU A 133 17.13 -0.53 2.12
N PRO A 134 16.20 0.38 1.73
CA PRO A 134 14.96 0.02 1.04
C PRO A 134 15.20 -0.52 -0.39
N GLU A 135 16.35 -0.27 -0.98
CA GLU A 135 16.78 -0.81 -2.28
C GLU A 135 17.15 -2.30 -2.23
N GLU A 136 17.42 -2.83 -1.04
CA GLU A 136 17.78 -4.23 -0.88
C GLU A 136 16.56 -5.15 -1.09
N LEU A 137 16.75 -6.21 -1.85
CA LEU A 137 15.68 -7.21 -2.08
C LEU A 137 15.15 -7.79 -0.78
N LYS A 138 16.00 -7.93 0.24
CA LYS A 138 15.60 -8.39 1.57
C LYS A 138 14.57 -7.46 2.22
N CYS A 139 14.70 -6.15 2.02
CA CYS A 139 13.71 -5.17 2.49
C CYS A 139 12.36 -5.42 1.83
N VAL A 140 12.34 -5.51 0.50
CA VAL A 140 11.12 -5.77 -0.29
C VAL A 140 10.44 -7.07 0.18
N GLN A 141 11.20 -8.14 0.33
CA GLN A 141 10.68 -9.43 0.78
C GLN A 141 10.12 -9.37 2.21
N SER A 142 10.78 -8.64 3.11
CA SER A 142 10.30 -8.43 4.49
C SER A 142 8.96 -7.71 4.52
N VAL A 143 8.83 -6.62 3.77
CA VAL A 143 7.58 -5.85 3.68
C VAL A 143 6.47 -6.69 3.06
N ASN A 144 6.74 -7.40 1.97
CA ASN A 144 5.78 -8.30 1.34
C ASN A 144 5.29 -9.39 2.31
N SER A 145 6.20 -10.00 3.08
CA SER A 145 5.85 -11.04 4.06
C SER A 145 4.92 -10.50 5.16
N ILE A 146 5.19 -9.29 5.67
CA ILE A 146 4.32 -8.63 6.66
C ILE A 146 2.94 -8.34 6.07
N ALA A 147 2.91 -7.81 4.83
CA ALA A 147 1.66 -7.48 4.16
C ALA A 147 0.81 -8.72 3.84
N ASP A 148 1.45 -9.83 3.46
CA ASP A 148 0.78 -11.12 3.22
C ASP A 148 0.22 -11.73 4.51
N GLU A 149 0.97 -11.66 5.61
CA GLU A 149 0.50 -12.12 6.92
C GLU A 149 -0.71 -11.30 7.38
N ASN A 150 -0.63 -9.98 7.30
CA ASN A 150 -1.75 -9.11 7.65
C ASN A 150 -2.96 -9.33 6.74
N TRP A 151 -2.75 -9.55 5.44
CA TRP A 151 -3.83 -9.88 4.51
C TRP A 151 -4.54 -11.17 4.93
N SER A 152 -3.80 -12.20 5.28
CA SER A 152 -4.36 -13.46 5.76
C SER A 152 -5.19 -13.27 7.03
N LEU A 153 -4.72 -12.46 7.98
CA LEU A 153 -5.46 -12.11 9.19
C LEU A 153 -6.67 -11.21 8.92
N TYR A 154 -6.56 -10.30 7.94
CA TYR A 154 -7.64 -9.38 7.59
C TYR A 154 -8.82 -10.08 6.92
N THR A 155 -8.58 -11.14 6.16
CA THR A 155 -9.58 -11.79 5.33
C THR A 155 -10.34 -12.94 6.01
N VAL A 156 -9.83 -13.50 7.10
CA VAL A 156 -10.56 -14.54 7.85
C VAL A 156 -11.80 -13.97 8.52
N ASP A 157 -12.85 -14.79 8.66
CA ASP A 157 -14.12 -14.34 9.28
C ASP A 157 -14.02 -14.19 10.80
N GLU A 158 -13.16 -14.97 11.45
CA GLU A 158 -12.87 -14.79 12.87
C GLU A 158 -12.23 -13.42 13.11
N VAL A 159 -12.70 -12.72 14.14
CA VAL A 159 -12.15 -11.40 14.48
C VAL A 159 -10.84 -11.58 15.23
N VAL A 160 -9.76 -11.36 14.54
CA VAL A 160 -8.39 -11.40 15.07
C VAL A 160 -7.72 -10.03 14.92
N PRO A 161 -6.88 -9.59 15.86
CA PRO A 161 -6.16 -8.34 15.73
C PRO A 161 -5.08 -8.46 14.66
N LEU A 162 -4.85 -7.38 13.92
CA LEU A 162 -3.72 -7.27 13.00
C LEU A 162 -2.45 -6.97 13.78
N LYS A 163 -1.31 -7.38 13.23
CA LYS A 163 0.02 -7.06 13.77
C LYS A 163 0.48 -5.66 13.40
N SER A 164 -0.01 -5.16 12.25
CA SER A 164 0.24 -3.81 11.74
C SER A 164 -0.86 -3.44 10.72
N HIS A 165 -0.73 -2.28 10.08
CA HIS A 165 -1.80 -1.73 9.26
C HIS A 165 -1.66 -2.01 7.76
N ILE A 166 -0.50 -2.46 7.31
CA ILE A 166 -0.22 -2.68 5.89
C ILE A 166 -0.73 -4.05 5.43
N VAL A 167 -1.43 -4.06 4.28
CA VAL A 167 -1.81 -5.29 3.58
C VAL A 167 -1.44 -5.16 2.10
N LYS A 168 -1.20 -6.29 1.44
CA LYS A 168 -0.97 -6.28 0.00
C LYS A 168 -2.22 -5.85 -0.76
N TYR A 169 -2.02 -5.22 -1.91
CA TYR A 169 -3.09 -5.10 -2.90
C TYR A 169 -3.40 -6.51 -3.46
N PRO A 170 -4.66 -6.97 -3.45
CA PRO A 170 -4.99 -8.39 -3.66
C PRO A 170 -4.95 -8.81 -5.13
N ILE A 171 -3.78 -8.77 -5.71
CA ILE A 171 -3.49 -9.23 -7.06
C ILE A 171 -2.41 -10.30 -7.05
N SER A 172 -2.45 -11.17 -8.05
CA SER A 172 -1.38 -12.07 -8.44
C SER A 172 -0.64 -11.48 -9.63
N VAL A 173 0.66 -11.45 -9.57
CA VAL A 173 1.53 -10.97 -10.66
C VAL A 173 2.33 -12.15 -11.17
N LYS A 174 2.28 -12.41 -12.48
CA LYS A 174 3.04 -13.46 -13.15
C LYS A 174 4.45 -12.97 -13.53
N ASP A 175 5.34 -13.89 -13.86
CA ASP A 175 6.73 -13.56 -14.28
C ASP A 175 6.79 -12.63 -15.49
N ASN A 176 5.78 -12.71 -16.38
CA ASN A 176 5.67 -11.82 -17.54
C ASN A 176 5.05 -10.46 -17.21
N GLY A 177 4.66 -10.22 -15.95
CA GLY A 177 4.01 -8.99 -15.49
C GLY A 177 2.50 -8.95 -15.73
N GLU A 178 1.89 -10.01 -16.21
CA GLU A 178 0.43 -10.13 -16.27
C GLU A 178 -0.16 -10.15 -14.86
N VAL A 179 -1.28 -9.47 -14.68
CA VAL A 179 -1.91 -9.24 -13.38
C VAL A 179 -3.32 -9.81 -13.38
N GLU A 180 -3.65 -10.57 -12.35
CA GLU A 180 -4.98 -11.11 -12.11
C GLU A 180 -5.43 -10.79 -10.67
N PRO A 181 -6.72 -10.55 -10.41
CA PRO A 181 -7.23 -10.49 -9.04
C PRO A 181 -6.97 -11.81 -8.30
N LEU A 182 -6.75 -11.73 -7.01
CA LEU A 182 -6.77 -12.95 -6.19
C LEU A 182 -8.19 -13.55 -6.19
N PRO A 183 -8.32 -14.89 -6.20
CA PRO A 183 -9.62 -15.54 -6.23
C PRO A 183 -10.56 -15.05 -5.13
N GLY A 184 -11.75 -14.58 -5.51
CA GLY A 184 -12.76 -14.04 -4.61
C GLY A 184 -12.56 -12.58 -4.19
N TRP A 185 -11.61 -11.85 -4.81
CA TRP A 185 -11.28 -10.46 -4.49
C TRP A 185 -11.35 -9.54 -5.72
N ASP A 186 -12.14 -9.92 -6.70
CA ASP A 186 -12.30 -9.19 -7.96
C ASP A 186 -12.87 -7.77 -7.79
N LEU A 187 -13.56 -7.52 -6.67
CA LEU A 187 -14.18 -6.22 -6.35
C LEU A 187 -13.33 -5.36 -5.41
N PHE A 188 -12.08 -5.70 -5.16
CA PHE A 188 -11.20 -4.86 -4.37
C PHE A 188 -10.90 -3.53 -5.12
N PRO A 189 -10.78 -2.35 -4.48
CA PRO A 189 -10.70 -2.12 -3.03
C PRO A 189 -12.03 -2.23 -2.32
N ASP A 190 -13.10 -2.38 -3.03
CA ASP A 190 -14.39 -2.68 -2.46
C ASP A 190 -14.42 -4.11 -1.92
N VAL A 191 -13.52 -4.38 -1.01
CA VAL A 191 -13.52 -5.57 -0.14
C VAL A 191 -14.86 -5.71 0.51
N GLY A 192 -15.51 -4.65 0.38
CA GLY A 192 -16.86 -4.47 0.63
C GLY A 192 -17.73 -5.59 0.17
N GLY A 193 -17.76 -6.12 -0.89
CA GLY A 193 -18.70 -7.20 -1.22
C GLY A 193 -18.88 -8.18 -0.06
N LYS A 194 -17.83 -8.37 0.77
CA LYS A 194 -17.90 -9.12 2.03
C LYS A 194 -17.80 -8.27 3.30
N VAL A 195 -17.36 -7.05 3.23
CA VAL A 195 -17.06 -6.16 4.37
C VAL A 195 -18.08 -5.03 4.50
N LEU A 196 -18.43 -4.40 3.41
CA LEU A 196 -19.54 -3.50 3.29
C LEU A 196 -20.80 -4.35 3.03
N GLN A 197 -21.89 -3.91 2.72
CA GLN A 197 -23.08 -4.73 2.43
C GLN A 197 -22.90 -5.45 1.07
N GLN A 198 -23.53 -6.62 0.91
CA GLN A 198 -23.72 -7.14 -0.45
C GLN A 198 -24.31 -6.03 -1.32
N PRO A 199 -23.85 -5.85 -2.55
CA PRO A 199 -24.43 -4.85 -3.43
C PRO A 199 -25.95 -5.05 -3.39
N SER A 200 -26.66 -4.10 -2.78
CA SER A 200 -28.09 -4.03 -3.03
C SER A 200 -28.19 -3.84 -4.53
N SER A 201 -29.13 -4.50 -5.16
CA SER A 201 -29.35 -4.53 -6.60
C SER A 201 -29.45 -3.13 -7.29
N PHE A 202 -29.05 -2.07 -6.63
CA PHE A 202 -29.19 -0.68 -7.04
C PHE A 202 -27.88 0.13 -7.20
N SER A 203 -26.71 -0.39 -6.84
CA SER A 203 -25.47 0.37 -7.09
C SER A 203 -24.28 -0.57 -7.28
N THR A 204 -23.90 -0.77 -8.52
CA THR A 204 -22.64 -1.39 -8.93
C THR A 204 -21.50 -0.39 -9.06
N SER A 205 -21.72 0.89 -8.72
CA SER A 205 -20.69 1.93 -8.80
C SER A 205 -20.21 2.31 -7.40
N LEU A 206 -18.91 2.37 -7.24
CA LEU A 206 -18.29 3.04 -6.10
C LEU A 206 -18.83 4.46 -6.00
N PRO A 207 -19.08 4.99 -4.80
CA PRO A 207 -19.39 6.39 -4.63
C PRO A 207 -18.38 7.26 -5.38
N SER A 208 -18.86 8.31 -6.05
CA SER A 208 -18.00 9.21 -6.85
C SER A 208 -16.85 9.80 -6.04
N GLU A 209 -17.04 9.93 -4.73
CA GLU A 209 -16.04 10.40 -3.78
C GLU A 209 -14.85 9.44 -3.62
N LEU A 210 -15.04 8.16 -3.92
CA LEU A 210 -13.98 7.14 -3.85
C LEU A 210 -13.30 6.89 -5.20
N THR A 211 -13.85 7.42 -6.28
CA THR A 211 -13.31 7.25 -7.65
C THR A 211 -12.66 8.50 -8.21
N THR A 212 -12.62 9.56 -7.44
CA THR A 212 -12.04 10.87 -7.84
C THR A 212 -10.62 11.07 -7.35
#